data_9aa1f5a744116f1eac6bd098610bc8d1
#
_entry.id   9aa1f5a744116f1eac6bd098610bc8d1
#
_cell.length_a   1.000
_cell.length_b   1.000
_cell.length_c   1.000
_cell.angle_alpha   90.00
_cell.angle_beta   90.00
_cell.angle_gamma   90.00
#
_symmetry.space_group_name_H-M   'P 1'
#
loop_
_entity.id
_entity.type
_entity.pdbx_description
1 polymer ?
#
loop_
_entity_poly.entity_id
_entity_poly.type
_entity_poly.pdbx_seq_one_letter_code
_entity_poly.pdbx_strand_id
1 'polypeptide(L)' 'MYKTIVIDYAPKAKKMAAAIENTANEKAQDGWELVTFSVTNSAKAILVFRAPDAALPEQTAEAVGEAE' A
#
# COMPACT_ATOMS: atom_id res chain seq x y z
N MET A 1 -5.17 7.50 10.37
CA MET A 1 -4.07 7.94 9.50
C MET A 1 -4.01 7.08 8.27
N TYR A 2 -3.80 7.68 7.12
CA TYR A 2 -3.74 6.91 5.88
C TYR A 2 -2.30 6.76 5.42
N LYS A 3 -2.01 5.61 4.86
CA LYS A 3 -0.69 5.30 4.34
C LYS A 3 -0.82 4.72 2.95
N THR A 4 0.17 4.94 2.12
CA THR A 4 0.15 4.38 0.77
C THR A 4 1.36 3.49 0.56
N ILE A 5 1.18 2.44 -0.22
CA ILE A 5 2.25 1.52 -0.56
C ILE A 5 2.20 1.29 -2.05
N VAL A 6 3.35 1.31 -2.70
CA VAL A 6 3.44 1.08 -4.13
C VAL A 6 3.88 -0.35 -4.37
N ILE A 7 3.14 -1.04 -5.24
CA ILE A 7 3.52 -2.38 -5.69
C ILE A 7 4.28 -2.20 -7.00
N ASP A 8 5.43 -2.82 -7.08
CA ASP A 8 6.27 -2.69 -8.25
C ASP A 8 5.67 -3.36 -9.47
N TYR A 9 6.28 -3.13 -10.60
CA TYR A 9 5.82 -3.61 -11.89
C TYR A 9 5.45 -5.09 -11.86
N ALA A 10 4.24 -5.40 -12.24
CA ALA A 10 3.76 -6.77 -12.32
C ALA A 10 2.71 -6.83 -13.40
N PRO A 11 3.12 -7.08 -14.65
CA PRO A 11 2.19 -6.98 -15.78
C PRO A 11 1.16 -8.09 -15.82
N LYS A 12 1.42 -9.22 -15.17
CA LYS A 12 0.46 -10.29 -15.18
C LYS A 12 -0.53 -10.11 -14.06
N ALA A 13 -1.81 -10.18 -14.39
CA ALA A 13 -2.84 -9.90 -13.40
C ALA A 13 -2.77 -10.82 -12.19
N LYS A 14 -2.44 -12.10 -12.42
CA LYS A 14 -2.34 -13.00 -11.29
C LYS A 14 -1.22 -12.62 -10.35
N LYS A 15 -0.10 -12.18 -10.89
CA LYS A 15 1.00 -11.77 -10.05
C LYS A 15 0.69 -10.49 -9.32
N MET A 16 0.02 -9.56 -9.99
CA MET A 16 -0.38 -8.34 -9.34
C MET A 16 -1.36 -8.63 -8.20
N ALA A 17 -2.32 -9.52 -8.44
CA ALA A 17 -3.28 -9.85 -7.41
C ALA A 17 -2.59 -10.48 -6.21
N ALA A 18 -1.63 -11.36 -6.45
CA ALA A 18 -0.91 -11.98 -5.36
C ALA A 18 -0.11 -10.95 -4.56
N ALA A 19 0.51 -10.01 -5.26
CA ALA A 19 1.28 -8.98 -4.58
C ALA A 19 0.38 -8.10 -3.72
N ILE A 20 -0.78 -7.75 -4.24
CA ILE A 20 -1.71 -6.94 -3.48
C ILE A 20 -2.18 -7.70 -2.26
N GLU A 21 -2.54 -8.95 -2.44
CA GLU A 21 -3.05 -9.75 -1.34
C GLU A 21 -1.98 -9.95 -0.26
N ASN A 22 -0.77 -10.27 -0.67
CA ASN A 22 0.31 -10.48 0.29
C ASN A 22 0.59 -9.21 1.07
N THR A 23 0.63 -8.08 0.39
CA THR A 23 0.89 -6.82 1.06
C THR A 23 -0.24 -6.46 2.01
N ALA A 24 -1.47 -6.65 1.58
CA ALA A 24 -2.60 -6.33 2.43
C ALA A 24 -2.62 -7.21 3.68
N ASN A 25 -2.32 -8.49 3.52
CA ASN A 25 -2.30 -9.39 4.66
C ASN A 25 -1.17 -9.08 5.61
N GLU A 26 -0.02 -8.71 5.05
CA GLU A 26 1.09 -8.35 5.88
C GLU A 26 0.79 -7.11 6.71
N LYS A 27 0.18 -6.11 6.10
CA LYS A 27 -0.15 -4.90 6.82
C LYS A 27 -1.29 -5.11 7.80
N ALA A 28 -2.15 -6.07 7.52
CA ALA A 28 -3.22 -6.37 8.47
C ALA A 28 -2.68 -6.84 9.80
N GLN A 29 -1.51 -7.47 9.79
CA GLN A 29 -0.89 -7.89 11.03
C GLN A 29 -0.47 -6.71 11.88
N ASP A 30 -0.26 -5.56 11.25
CA ASP A 30 0.07 -4.34 11.96
C ASP A 30 -1.17 -3.54 12.31
N GLY A 31 -2.34 -4.07 12.03
CA GLY A 31 -3.57 -3.35 12.30
C GLY A 31 -4.00 -2.40 11.22
N TRP A 32 -3.38 -2.46 10.06
CA TRP A 32 -3.74 -1.59 8.95
C TRP A 32 -4.89 -2.20 8.17
N GLU A 33 -5.72 -1.36 7.60
CA GLU A 33 -6.86 -1.81 6.83
C GLU A 33 -6.76 -1.28 5.42
N LEU A 34 -6.88 -2.13 4.42
CA LEU A 34 -6.83 -1.69 3.03
C LEU A 34 -8.13 -0.97 2.69
N VAL A 35 -8.02 0.26 2.27
CA VAL A 35 -9.17 1.06 1.92
C VAL A 35 -9.48 0.92 0.44
N THR A 36 -8.46 1.06 -0.39
CA THR A 36 -8.65 0.97 -1.83
C THR A 36 -7.29 0.80 -2.50
N PHE A 37 -7.30 0.57 -3.79
CA PHE A 37 -6.07 0.52 -4.55
C PHE A 37 -6.37 0.89 -5.98
N SER A 38 -5.32 1.20 -6.71
CA SER A 38 -5.45 1.56 -8.11
C SER A 38 -4.27 0.99 -8.87
N VAL A 39 -4.48 0.55 -10.08
CA VAL A 39 -3.41 0.01 -10.90
C VAL A 39 -3.09 1.04 -11.98
N THR A 40 -1.83 1.38 -12.10
CA THR A 40 -1.41 2.41 -13.04
C THR A 40 -1.17 1.83 -14.41
N ASN A 41 -0.99 2.71 -15.38
CA ASN A 41 -0.70 2.27 -16.74
C ASN A 41 0.64 1.56 -16.84
N SER A 42 1.51 1.73 -15.87
CA SER A 42 2.80 1.07 -15.88
C SER A 42 2.76 -0.27 -15.18
N ALA A 43 1.59 -0.84 -14.98
CA ALA A 43 1.44 -2.13 -14.32
C ALA A 43 1.99 -2.11 -12.91
N LYS A 44 1.88 -0.99 -12.23
CA LYS A 44 2.19 -0.86 -10.82
C LYS A 44 0.88 -0.57 -10.09
N ALA A 45 0.86 -0.77 -8.81
CA ALA A 45 -0.35 -0.49 -8.04
C ALA A 45 -0.03 0.41 -6.88
N ILE A 46 -0.98 1.24 -6.51
CA ILE A 46 -0.86 2.09 -5.34
C ILE A 46 -1.97 1.66 -4.40
N LEU A 47 -1.61 1.21 -3.20
CA LEU A 47 -2.56 0.76 -2.22
C LEU A 47 -2.71 1.81 -1.14
N VAL A 48 -3.92 2.09 -0.73
CA VAL A 48 -4.19 3.04 0.32
C VAL A 48 -4.69 2.29 1.53
N PHE A 49 -4.03 2.46 2.66
CA PHE A 49 -4.40 1.79 3.88
C PHE A 49 -4.79 2.80 4.94
N ARG A 50 -5.64 2.37 5.86
CA ARG A 50 -5.90 3.15 7.05
C ARG A 50 -5.12 2.49 8.19
N ALA A 51 -4.22 3.24 8.79
CA ALA A 51 -3.43 2.76 9.90
C ALA A 51 -3.97 3.30 11.20
N PRO A 52 -3.71 2.63 12.33
CA PRO A 52 -4.20 3.13 13.61
C PRO A 52 -3.63 4.49 13.92
N ASP A 53 -4.43 5.33 14.52
CA ASP A 53 -3.98 6.65 14.87
C ASP A 53 -2.88 6.62 15.91
N ALA A 54 -2.78 5.54 16.63
CA ALA A 54 -1.72 5.42 17.60
C ALA A 54 -0.37 5.21 16.95
N ALA A 55 -0.34 5.04 15.66
CA ALA A 55 0.91 4.85 14.98
C ALA A 55 1.80 6.05 15.16
N LEU A 56 3.08 5.85 15.01
CA LEU A 56 4.00 6.90 15.26
C LEU A 56 3.99 7.96 14.21
N PRO A 57 4.07 9.16 14.61
CA PRO A 57 3.95 10.24 13.66
C PRO A 57 5.07 10.33 12.65
N GLU A 58 6.21 9.90 13.00
CA GLU A 58 7.28 10.09 12.06
C GLU A 58 7.09 9.33 10.81
N GLN A 59 6.25 8.36 10.79
CA GLN A 59 6.09 7.64 9.59
C GLN A 59 5.42 8.41 8.54
N THR A 60 4.70 9.42 8.91
CA THR A 60 4.00 10.14 7.93
C THR A 60 4.90 10.87 6.99
N ALA A 61 5.96 11.35 7.52
CA ALA A 61 6.81 12.14 6.70
C ALA A 61 7.37 11.40 5.57
N GLU A 62 7.82 10.21 5.82
CA GLU A 62 8.41 9.57 4.75
C GLU A 62 7.48 9.09 3.78
N ALA A 63 6.33 8.80 4.13
CA ALA A 63 5.37 8.36 3.17
C ALA A 63 5.16 9.43 2.15
N VAL A 64 5.17 10.66 2.57
CA VAL A 64 4.94 11.67 1.63
C VAL A 64 6.09 11.82 0.70
N GLY A 65 7.22 11.65 1.21
CA GLY A 65 8.37 11.93 0.44
C GLY A 65 8.43 11.23 -0.81
N GLU A 66 8.07 10.04 -0.83
CA GLU A 66 8.27 9.41 -1.97
C GLU A 66 7.30 9.50 -2.89
N ALA A 67 6.29 9.95 -2.55
CA ALA A 67 5.28 9.97 -3.49
C ALA A 67 5.74 10.48 -4.77
N GLU A 68 6.67 10.94 -5.03
CA GLU A 68 6.98 11.33 -6.26
C GLU A 68 7.43 10.73 -7.11
#